data_036eba09817832fceffebac0e2b3557c
#
_entry.id   036eba09817832fceffebac0e2b3557c
#
_cell.length_a   1.000
_cell.length_b   1.000
_cell.length_c   1.000
_cell.angle_alpha   90.00
_cell.angle_beta   90.00
_cell.angle_gamma   90.00
#
_symmetry.space_group_name_H-M   'P 1'
#
loop_
_entity.id
_entity.type
_entity.pdbx_description
1 polymer ?
#
loop_
_entity_poly.entity_id
_entity_poly.type
_entity_poly.pdbx_seq_one_letter_code
_entity_poly.pdbx_strand_id
1 'polypeptide(L)'
;MRQAPDGRLVVHNTDRDGIVMCEDFMQHEITLKAGLTFEEVVALRLYTGPAFQHYNQHLRDLGEATKVGGAPQMQAKKEQHYTTTIHAIASAVKKVARVTPVPQGGKVYRGMSGVRLPDAFRVRDEYGCRGVVELGFMSTSTSKEQALAYINMSKGM
;
A
#
# COMPACT_ATOMS: atom_id res chain seq x y z
N MET A 1 -20.91 -17.80 -5.69
CA MET A 1 -20.98 -16.35 -5.42
C MET A 1 -22.22 -16.09 -4.58
N ARG A 2 -22.11 -15.63 -3.38
CA ARG A 2 -23.26 -15.15 -2.58
C ARG A 2 -23.13 -13.64 -2.43
N GLN A 3 -24.23 -12.95 -2.61
CA GLN A 3 -24.32 -11.51 -2.35
C GLN A 3 -24.58 -11.31 -0.84
N ALA A 4 -23.77 -10.49 -0.20
CA ALA A 4 -24.02 -10.07 1.18
C ALA A 4 -25.30 -9.20 1.22
N PRO A 5 -25.98 -9.08 2.37
CA PRO A 5 -27.20 -8.27 2.50
C PRO A 5 -27.02 -6.79 2.14
N ASP A 6 -25.77 -6.31 2.12
CA ASP A 6 -25.38 -4.94 1.76
C ASP A 6 -25.00 -4.76 0.29
N GLY A 7 -25.27 -5.77 -0.56
CA GLY A 7 -25.00 -5.76 -2.00
C GLY A 7 -23.55 -6.04 -2.40
N ARG A 8 -22.64 -6.29 -1.45
CA ARG A 8 -21.25 -6.64 -1.77
C ARG A 8 -21.16 -8.08 -2.25
N LEU A 9 -20.38 -8.29 -3.31
CA LEU A 9 -20.01 -9.63 -3.75
C LEU A 9 -19.00 -10.22 -2.74
N VAL A 10 -19.47 -11.14 -1.90
CA VAL A 10 -18.61 -11.90 -1.00
C VAL A 10 -18.33 -13.23 -1.68
N VAL A 11 -17.09 -13.43 -2.10
CA VAL A 11 -16.61 -14.73 -2.56
C VAL A 11 -16.22 -15.53 -1.33
N HIS A 12 -17.16 -16.30 -0.79
CA HIS A 12 -16.86 -17.33 0.20
C HIS A 12 -16.49 -18.61 -0.53
N ASN A 13 -15.23 -18.98 -0.47
CA ASN A 13 -14.83 -20.35 -0.72
C ASN A 13 -15.07 -21.13 0.59
N THR A 14 -16.26 -21.71 0.70
CA THR A 14 -16.73 -22.39 1.92
C THR A 14 -15.93 -23.65 2.27
N ASP A 15 -15.11 -24.14 1.33
CA ASP A 15 -14.31 -25.35 1.53
C ASP A 15 -13.00 -25.11 2.27
N ARG A 16 -12.71 -23.86 2.65
CA ARG A 16 -11.44 -23.43 3.26
C ARG A 16 -11.61 -22.51 4.46
N ASP A 17 -12.56 -22.76 5.32
CA ASP A 17 -12.78 -22.04 6.59
C ASP A 17 -12.80 -20.50 6.46
N GLY A 18 -13.37 -19.99 5.37
CA GLY A 18 -13.46 -18.55 5.10
C GLY A 18 -12.14 -17.89 4.61
N ILE A 19 -11.10 -18.67 4.32
CA ILE A 19 -9.86 -18.15 3.75
C ILE A 19 -10.09 -17.74 2.30
N VAL A 20 -9.91 -16.46 2.00
CA VAL A 20 -9.96 -15.93 0.64
C VAL A 20 -8.60 -16.12 -0.02
N MET A 21 -8.56 -16.86 -1.13
CA MET A 21 -7.34 -17.14 -1.88
C MET A 21 -7.08 -16.07 -2.94
N CYS A 22 -5.86 -16.03 -3.48
CA CYS A 22 -5.51 -15.08 -4.54
C CYS A 22 -6.33 -15.32 -5.81
N GLU A 23 -6.68 -16.56 -6.11
CA GLU A 23 -7.51 -16.96 -7.24
C GLU A 23 -8.92 -16.35 -7.17
N ASP A 24 -9.48 -16.17 -5.97
CA ASP A 24 -10.79 -15.56 -5.78
C ASP A 24 -10.74 -14.07 -6.17
N PHE A 25 -9.63 -13.39 -5.93
CA PHE A 25 -9.44 -12.00 -6.34
C PHE A 25 -9.29 -11.82 -7.85
N MET A 26 -8.88 -12.86 -8.59
CA MET A 26 -8.79 -12.78 -10.05
C MET A 26 -10.16 -12.57 -10.72
N GLN A 27 -11.26 -12.96 -10.05
CA GLN A 27 -12.63 -12.77 -10.52
C GLN A 27 -13.26 -11.46 -10.04
N HIS A 28 -12.53 -10.66 -9.24
CA HIS A 28 -13.05 -9.41 -8.73
C HIS A 28 -13.17 -8.37 -9.85
N GLU A 29 -14.26 -7.59 -9.85
CA GLU A 29 -14.57 -6.63 -10.91
C GLU A 29 -13.41 -5.64 -11.18
N ILE A 30 -12.78 -5.11 -10.13
CA ILE A 30 -11.65 -4.17 -10.27
C ILE A 30 -10.44 -4.87 -10.88
N THR A 31 -10.16 -6.13 -10.51
CA THR A 31 -9.06 -6.93 -11.06
C THR A 31 -9.24 -7.13 -12.56
N LEU A 32 -10.44 -7.50 -12.98
CA LEU A 32 -10.77 -7.70 -14.39
C LEU A 32 -10.69 -6.39 -15.17
N LYS A 33 -11.31 -5.31 -14.66
CA LYS A 33 -11.26 -3.99 -15.31
C LYS A 33 -9.86 -3.42 -15.42
N ALA A 34 -9.02 -3.59 -14.39
CA ALA A 34 -7.65 -3.12 -14.39
C ALA A 34 -6.69 -4.01 -15.20
N GLY A 35 -7.11 -5.21 -15.59
CA GLY A 35 -6.27 -6.18 -16.28
C GLY A 35 -5.07 -6.61 -15.43
N LEU A 36 -5.29 -6.89 -14.13
CA LEU A 36 -4.24 -7.37 -13.25
C LEU A 36 -3.84 -8.80 -13.61
N THR A 37 -2.54 -9.08 -13.53
CA THR A 37 -2.04 -10.46 -13.61
C THR A 37 -2.14 -11.14 -12.24
N PHE A 38 -1.99 -12.47 -12.22
CA PHE A 38 -2.01 -13.23 -10.97
C PHE A 38 -0.87 -12.80 -10.04
N GLU A 39 0.32 -12.56 -10.59
CA GLU A 39 1.49 -12.10 -9.83
C GLU A 39 1.26 -10.72 -9.19
N GLU A 40 0.58 -9.82 -9.89
CA GLU A 40 0.21 -8.51 -9.36
C GLU A 40 -0.80 -8.65 -8.21
N VAL A 41 -1.77 -9.54 -8.32
CA VAL A 41 -2.73 -9.83 -7.25
C VAL A 41 -2.02 -10.43 -6.04
N VAL A 42 -1.12 -11.40 -6.25
CA VAL A 42 -0.30 -11.99 -5.17
C VAL A 42 0.54 -10.91 -4.49
N ALA A 43 1.20 -10.04 -5.26
CA ALA A 43 2.03 -8.96 -4.71
C ALA A 43 1.20 -7.97 -3.87
N LEU A 44 0.00 -7.59 -4.30
CA LEU A 44 -0.92 -6.76 -3.52
C LEU A 44 -1.35 -7.45 -2.23
N ARG A 45 -1.62 -8.75 -2.27
CA ARG A 45 -1.99 -9.54 -1.07
C ARG A 45 -0.85 -9.60 -0.07
N LEU A 46 0.38 -9.80 -0.52
CA LEU A 46 1.56 -9.76 0.34
C LEU A 46 1.72 -8.39 0.99
N TYR A 47 1.48 -7.31 0.24
CA TYR A 47 1.53 -5.94 0.77
C TYR A 47 0.45 -5.66 1.82
N THR A 48 -0.73 -6.25 1.73
CA THR A 48 -1.80 -6.08 2.74
C THR A 48 -1.54 -6.84 4.04
N GLY A 49 -0.56 -7.75 4.06
CA GLY A 49 -0.09 -8.47 5.24
C GLY A 49 1.11 -7.76 5.90
N PRO A 50 1.79 -8.39 6.86
CA PRO A 50 2.91 -7.78 7.62
C PRO A 50 4.14 -7.48 6.75
N ALA A 51 4.25 -8.07 5.57
CA ALA A 51 5.38 -7.89 4.65
C ALA A 51 5.51 -6.44 4.13
N PHE A 52 4.46 -5.61 4.21
CA PHE A 52 4.52 -4.20 3.79
C PHE A 52 5.66 -3.42 4.47
N GLN A 53 5.99 -3.77 5.71
CA GLN A 53 7.06 -3.10 6.46
C GLN A 53 8.41 -3.26 5.76
N HIS A 54 8.74 -4.47 5.30
CA HIS A 54 9.98 -4.76 4.59
C HIS A 54 10.07 -4.05 3.24
N TYR A 55 8.97 -4.05 2.47
CA TYR A 55 8.93 -3.35 1.17
C TYR A 55 9.12 -1.84 1.33
N ASN A 56 8.41 -1.25 2.29
CA ASN A 56 8.49 0.19 2.55
C ASN A 56 9.85 0.59 3.13
N GLN A 57 10.44 -0.23 4.00
CA GLN A 57 11.78 0.03 4.52
C GLN A 57 12.80 0.02 3.39
N HIS A 58 12.77 -1.02 2.54
CA HIS A 58 13.67 -1.10 1.40
C HIS A 58 13.56 0.12 0.45
N LEU A 59 12.34 0.59 0.18
CA LEU A 59 12.12 1.78 -0.63
C LEU A 59 12.69 3.06 0.01
N ARG A 60 12.55 3.22 1.33
CA ARG A 60 13.12 4.35 2.06
C ARG A 60 14.64 4.31 2.05
N ASP A 61 15.23 3.14 2.29
CA ASP A 61 16.69 2.97 2.30
C ASP A 61 17.29 3.28 0.93
N LEU A 62 16.67 2.85 -0.16
CA LEU A 62 17.06 3.21 -1.52
C LEU A 62 16.98 4.72 -1.76
N GLY A 63 15.90 5.36 -1.29
CA GLY A 63 15.73 6.81 -1.44
C GLY A 63 16.74 7.62 -0.63
N GLU A 64 17.08 7.19 0.58
CA GLU A 64 18.13 7.85 1.37
C GLU A 64 19.51 7.70 0.71
N ALA A 65 19.82 6.52 0.18
CA ALA A 65 21.09 6.28 -0.52
C ALA A 65 21.27 7.20 -1.75
N THR A 66 20.17 7.53 -2.44
CA THR A 66 20.21 8.42 -3.61
C THR A 66 20.38 9.90 -3.25
N LYS A 67 19.94 10.35 -2.06
CA LYS A 67 20.10 11.73 -1.60
C LYS A 67 21.58 12.11 -1.31
N VAL A 68 22.38 11.14 -0.94
CA VAL A 68 23.79 11.36 -0.55
C VAL A 68 24.74 11.47 -1.75
N GLY A 69 24.25 11.41 -2.99
CA GLY A 69 25.07 11.55 -4.22
C GLY A 69 26.06 10.41 -4.46
N GLY A 70 25.97 9.35 -3.66
CA GLY A 70 26.74 8.12 -3.84
C GLY A 70 25.96 7.11 -4.67
N ALA A 71 26.63 6.44 -5.62
CA ALA A 71 26.10 5.19 -6.12
C ALA A 71 25.75 4.32 -4.90
N PRO A 72 24.57 3.66 -4.88
CA PRO A 72 24.21 2.82 -3.78
C PRO A 72 25.33 1.82 -3.58
N GLN A 73 26.13 1.98 -2.54
CA GLN A 73 27.05 0.97 -2.10
C GLN A 73 26.16 -0.14 -1.57
N MET A 74 25.76 -1.01 -2.46
CA MET A 74 25.17 -2.30 -2.13
C MET A 74 26.27 -3.07 -1.38
N GLN A 75 26.41 -2.74 -0.09
CA GLN A 75 27.12 -3.62 0.82
C GLN A 75 26.34 -4.92 0.80
N ALA A 76 26.99 -5.95 0.32
CA ALA A 76 26.47 -7.29 0.12
C ALA A 76 26.20 -8.01 1.47
N LYS A 77 25.38 -7.44 2.33
CA LYS A 77 24.52 -8.24 3.19
C LYS A 77 23.57 -8.95 2.26
N LYS A 78 23.31 -10.23 2.48
CA LYS A 78 22.26 -11.04 1.82
C LYS A 78 20.89 -10.37 2.04
N GLU A 79 20.70 -9.17 1.52
CA GLU A 79 19.45 -8.43 1.60
C GLU A 79 18.53 -9.04 0.57
N GLN A 80 17.42 -9.54 1.06
CA GLN A 80 16.35 -9.99 0.19
C GLN A 80 15.89 -8.77 -0.62
N HIS A 81 16.28 -8.74 -1.89
CA HIS A 81 15.87 -7.68 -2.79
C HIS A 81 14.43 -7.96 -3.22
N TYR A 82 13.49 -7.22 -2.65
CA TYR A 82 12.07 -7.31 -3.00
C TYR A 82 11.72 -6.60 -4.32
N THR A 83 12.70 -6.34 -5.17
CA THR A 83 12.56 -5.51 -6.37
C THR A 83 11.42 -5.97 -7.28
N THR A 84 11.33 -7.28 -7.54
CA THR A 84 10.26 -7.84 -8.38
C THR A 84 8.90 -7.65 -7.76
N THR A 85 8.76 -7.92 -6.45
CA THR A 85 7.49 -7.75 -5.72
C THR A 85 7.09 -6.29 -5.68
N ILE A 86 8.03 -5.38 -5.39
CA ILE A 86 7.80 -3.94 -5.37
C ILE A 86 7.37 -3.45 -6.75
N HIS A 87 8.01 -3.94 -7.82
CA HIS A 87 7.62 -3.61 -9.19
C HIS A 87 6.19 -4.07 -9.51
N ALA A 88 5.84 -5.31 -9.13
CA ALA A 88 4.50 -5.85 -9.32
C ALA A 88 3.44 -5.04 -8.55
N ILE A 89 3.71 -4.65 -7.29
CA ILE A 89 2.84 -3.77 -6.51
C ILE A 89 2.66 -2.42 -7.22
N ALA A 90 3.74 -1.78 -7.66
CA ALA A 90 3.69 -0.48 -8.33
C ALA A 90 2.92 -0.55 -9.66
N SER A 91 3.11 -1.63 -10.44
CA SER A 91 2.36 -1.90 -11.67
C SER A 91 0.87 -2.06 -11.37
N ALA A 92 0.52 -2.88 -10.40
CA ALA A 92 -0.86 -3.13 -10.00
C ALA A 92 -1.56 -1.84 -9.54
N VAL A 93 -0.91 -1.04 -8.68
CA VAL A 93 -1.45 0.24 -8.20
C VAL A 93 -1.72 1.19 -9.37
N LYS A 94 -0.80 1.30 -10.33
CA LYS A 94 -0.99 2.13 -11.53
C LYS A 94 -2.17 1.66 -12.40
N LYS A 95 -2.35 0.36 -12.56
CA LYS A 95 -3.45 -0.22 -13.33
C LYS A 95 -4.80 0.03 -12.63
N VAL A 96 -4.87 -0.22 -11.33
CA VAL A 96 -6.08 0.01 -10.53
C VAL A 96 -6.45 1.50 -10.52
N ALA A 97 -5.48 2.40 -10.39
CA ALA A 97 -5.73 3.84 -10.39
C ALA A 97 -6.41 4.36 -11.68
N ARG A 98 -6.24 3.67 -12.80
CA ARG A 98 -6.88 4.05 -14.09
C ARG A 98 -8.38 3.73 -14.13
N VAL A 99 -8.82 2.77 -13.32
CA VAL A 99 -10.20 2.26 -13.33
C VAL A 99 -10.95 2.57 -12.04
N THR A 100 -10.27 3.10 -11.02
CA THR A 100 -10.85 3.46 -9.73
C THR A 100 -10.98 4.97 -9.66
N PRO A 101 -12.20 5.51 -9.50
CA PRO A 101 -12.39 6.95 -9.38
C PRO A 101 -11.76 7.47 -8.08
N VAL A 102 -11.30 8.72 -8.13
CA VAL A 102 -10.87 9.44 -6.92
C VAL A 102 -12.08 9.58 -5.98
N PRO A 103 -11.91 9.34 -4.66
CA PRO A 103 -13.02 9.49 -3.71
C PRO A 103 -13.67 10.87 -3.79
N GLN A 104 -15.00 10.92 -3.69
CA GLN A 104 -15.73 12.19 -3.66
C GLN A 104 -15.20 13.07 -2.53
N GLY A 105 -14.94 14.35 -2.83
CA GLY A 105 -14.33 15.30 -1.90
C GLY A 105 -12.81 15.17 -1.77
N GLY A 106 -12.16 14.21 -2.45
CA GLY A 106 -10.70 14.10 -2.55
C GLY A 106 -9.98 13.84 -1.22
N LYS A 107 -10.69 13.41 -0.17
CA LYS A 107 -10.12 13.17 1.16
C LYS A 107 -9.87 11.69 1.39
N VAL A 108 -8.64 11.40 1.82
CA VAL A 108 -8.23 10.10 2.33
C VAL A 108 -7.55 10.27 3.67
N TYR A 109 -7.60 9.25 4.51
CA TYR A 109 -7.08 9.27 5.87
C TYR A 109 -5.98 8.23 6.02
N ARG A 110 -4.94 8.57 6.77
CA ARG A 110 -3.87 7.66 7.16
C ARG A 110 -3.68 7.70 8.65
N GLY A 111 -3.81 6.56 9.30
CA GLY A 111 -3.47 6.38 10.71
C GLY A 111 -1.95 6.29 10.88
N MET A 112 -1.38 7.08 11.79
CA MET A 112 0.02 7.01 12.19
C MET A 112 0.10 7.05 13.71
N SER A 113 0.85 6.13 14.32
CA SER A 113 1.03 6.07 15.77
C SER A 113 2.42 6.55 16.15
N GLY A 114 2.51 7.36 17.22
CA GLY A 114 3.79 7.82 17.76
C GLY A 114 4.59 8.76 16.85
N VAL A 115 4.00 9.29 15.79
CA VAL A 115 4.68 10.15 14.80
C VAL A 115 4.16 11.58 14.92
N ARG A 116 5.09 12.54 15.05
CA ARG A 116 4.81 13.97 14.87
C ARG A 116 5.13 14.35 13.43
N LEU A 117 4.21 15.06 12.78
CA LEU A 117 4.47 15.59 11.44
C LEU A 117 5.65 16.58 11.50
N PRO A 118 6.63 16.46 10.61
CA PRO A 118 7.76 17.40 10.51
C PRO A 118 7.28 18.84 10.27
N ASP A 119 8.09 19.82 10.63
CA ASP A 119 7.77 21.23 10.43
C ASP A 119 7.59 21.60 8.95
N ALA A 120 8.21 20.86 8.03
CA ALA A 120 8.02 20.97 6.58
C ALA A 120 6.55 20.82 6.14
N PHE A 121 5.67 20.23 6.95
CA PHE A 121 4.23 20.23 6.69
C PHE A 121 3.54 21.57 7.00
N ARG A 122 4.18 22.43 7.77
CA ARG A 122 3.63 23.69 8.27
C ARG A 122 4.31 24.91 7.68
N VAL A 123 5.62 24.84 7.49
CA VAL A 123 6.46 25.93 7.02
C VAL A 123 6.84 25.67 5.56
N ARG A 124 6.79 26.71 4.73
CA ARG A 124 7.24 26.64 3.35
C ARG A 124 8.77 26.68 3.30
N ASP A 125 9.36 25.93 2.39
CA ASP A 125 10.78 25.99 2.08
C ASP A 125 11.12 27.22 1.22
N GLU A 126 12.39 27.34 0.84
CA GLU A 126 12.91 28.41 -0.03
C GLU A 126 12.28 28.46 -1.42
N TYR A 127 11.67 27.34 -1.87
CA TYR A 127 10.94 27.24 -3.16
C TYR A 127 9.44 27.47 -3.01
N GLY A 128 8.99 27.82 -1.80
CA GLY A 128 7.57 28.01 -1.50
C GLY A 128 6.78 26.69 -1.35
N CYS A 129 7.44 25.54 -1.36
CA CYS A 129 6.83 24.23 -1.18
C CYS A 129 6.60 23.91 0.29
N ARG A 130 5.57 23.10 0.55
CA ARG A 130 5.23 22.63 1.89
C ARG A 130 4.83 21.16 1.81
N GLY A 131 5.52 20.31 2.55
CA GLY A 131 5.26 18.86 2.56
C GLY A 131 6.54 18.05 2.66
N VAL A 132 6.40 16.75 2.56
CA VAL A 132 7.50 15.80 2.49
C VAL A 132 7.16 14.72 1.45
N VAL A 133 8.19 14.04 0.97
CA VAL A 133 8.02 12.90 0.05
C VAL A 133 8.09 11.61 0.89
N GLU A 134 7.05 10.78 0.78
CA GLU A 134 7.08 9.40 1.28
C GLU A 134 7.62 8.51 0.15
N LEU A 135 8.73 7.83 0.43
CA LEU A 135 9.41 6.98 -0.54
C LEU A 135 8.82 5.57 -0.59
N GLY A 136 8.13 5.15 0.48
CA GLY A 136 7.39 3.90 0.52
C GLY A 136 5.97 4.03 -0.04
N PHE A 137 5.30 2.90 -0.18
CA PHE A 137 3.87 2.89 -0.49
C PHE A 137 3.07 3.46 0.69
N MET A 138 2.14 4.34 0.40
CA MET A 138 1.34 5.02 1.41
C MET A 138 -0.10 4.47 1.42
N SER A 139 -0.38 3.57 2.36
CA SER A 139 -1.73 3.06 2.58
C SER A 139 -2.63 4.13 3.18
N THR A 140 -3.82 4.29 2.62
CA THR A 140 -4.84 5.23 3.06
C THR A 140 -6.21 4.58 3.07
N SER A 141 -7.18 5.18 3.75
CA SER A 141 -8.59 4.78 3.74
C SER A 141 -9.48 5.98 3.45
N THR A 142 -10.61 5.76 2.83
CA THR A 142 -11.69 6.76 2.71
C THR A 142 -12.48 6.91 4.01
N SER A 143 -12.41 5.91 4.92
CA SER A 143 -13.01 5.98 6.26
C SER A 143 -11.99 6.46 7.29
N LYS A 144 -12.36 7.54 8.01
CA LYS A 144 -11.60 8.05 9.14
C LYS A 144 -11.57 7.04 10.30
N GLU A 145 -12.66 6.35 10.53
CA GLU A 145 -12.83 5.35 11.58
C GLU A 145 -11.87 4.18 11.39
N GLN A 146 -11.75 3.68 10.15
CA GLN A 146 -10.78 2.63 9.82
C GLN A 146 -9.34 3.10 10.04
N ALA A 147 -9.01 4.33 9.66
CA ALA A 147 -7.68 4.89 9.88
C ALA A 147 -7.36 5.01 11.38
N LEU A 148 -8.33 5.37 12.22
CA LEU A 148 -8.19 5.42 13.67
C LEU A 148 -8.07 4.02 14.30
N ALA A 149 -8.85 3.05 13.85
CA ALA A 149 -8.77 1.66 14.31
C ALA A 149 -7.37 1.07 14.06
N TYR A 150 -6.75 1.39 12.92
CA TYR A 150 -5.40 0.95 12.61
C TYR A 150 -4.34 1.46 13.59
N ILE A 151 -4.50 2.69 14.11
CA ILE A 151 -3.61 3.25 15.14
C ILE A 151 -3.69 2.44 16.44
N ASN A 152 -4.90 2.01 16.82
CA ASN A 152 -5.12 1.30 18.07
C ASN A 152 -4.57 -0.14 18.01
N MET A 153 -4.65 -0.80 16.85
CA MET A 153 -4.05 -2.13 16.66
C MET A 153 -2.52 -2.10 16.73
N SER A 154 -1.88 -1.02 16.26
CA SER A 154 -0.41 -0.89 16.32
C SER A 154 0.15 -0.61 17.72
N LYS A 155 -0.69 -0.26 18.70
CA LYS A 155 -0.30 -0.06 20.11
C LYS A 155 -0.35 -1.33 20.94
N GLY A 156 -0.95 -2.39 20.43
CA GLY A 156 -1.13 -3.67 21.13
C GLY A 156 -0.08 -4.74 20.77
N MET A 157 0.90 -4.42 19.95
CA MET A 157 2.11 -5.20 19.69
C MET A 157 3.31 -4.47 20.29
#